data_4bf713e45b00ff7bd1b4f0de00f113df
#
_entry.id   4bf713e45b00ff7bd1b4f0de00f113df
#
_cell.length_a   1.000
_cell.length_b   1.000
_cell.length_c   1.000
_cell.angle_alpha   90.00
_cell.angle_beta   90.00
_cell.angle_gamma   90.00
#
_symmetry.space_group_name_H-M   'P 1'
#
loop_
_entity.id
_entity.type
_entity.pdbx_description
1 polymer ?
#
loop_
_entity_poly.entity_id
_entity_poly.type
_entity_poly.pdbx_seq_one_letter_code
_entity_poly.pdbx_strand_id
1 'polypeptide(L)'
;MQTNTQTEVPLIERVVLYTNPEGRAAFRTEKVPLTEGTPAAALSPLSPSGGFQWRQSPVGFRSDFHCTTTPQWLVVLQGQMAIGLQDGSRRVFGPGECFYSTDTLPEGATFDPSVHGHWSRQVGDEPLVTLFVRG
;
A
#
# COMPACT_ATOMS: atom_id res chain seq x y z
N MET A 1 -38.94 16.62 3.08
CA MET A 1 -38.35 16.27 2.96
C MET A 1 -37.49 15.64 2.63
N GLN A 2 -36.95 15.40 2.38
CA GLN A 2 -36.33 14.86 1.97
C GLN A 2 -35.47 14.26 2.12
N THR A 3 -35.20 13.95 2.10
CA THR A 3 -34.44 13.43 2.23
C THR A 3 -33.70 12.83 1.65
N ASN A 4 -33.12 12.94 1.49
CA ASN A 4 -32.46 12.39 1.01
C ASN A 4 -31.78 11.50 1.30
N THR A 5 -31.83 11.15 1.44
CA THR A 5 -31.37 10.06 1.72
C THR A 5 -30.71 9.40 0.77
N GLN A 6 -30.46 9.89 0.22
CA GLN A 6 -29.85 9.37 -0.57
C GLN A 6 -28.91 8.69 -0.34
N THR A 7 -28.82 8.10 -0.69
CA THR A 7 -27.93 7.06 -0.60
C THR A 7 -26.61 7.45 -1.06
N GLU A 8 -25.81 7.85 -0.19
CA GLU A 8 -24.41 8.01 -0.50
C GLU A 8 -23.80 6.64 -0.70
N VAL A 9 -22.99 6.51 -1.71
CA VAL A 9 -22.20 5.32 -1.93
C VAL A 9 -21.13 5.26 -0.84
N PRO A 10 -21.03 4.16 -0.09
CA PRO A 10 -19.95 4.04 0.89
C PRO A 10 -18.60 4.13 0.21
N LEU A 11 -17.66 4.74 0.89
CA LEU A 11 -16.30 4.89 0.41
C LEU A 11 -15.34 4.30 1.42
N ILE A 12 -14.29 3.68 0.93
CA ILE A 12 -13.11 3.41 1.74
C ILE A 12 -11.96 4.21 1.15
N GLU A 13 -10.95 4.43 1.97
CA GLU A 13 -9.74 5.08 1.49
C GLU A 13 -8.63 4.06 1.37
N ARG A 14 -7.85 4.18 0.31
CA ARG A 14 -6.66 3.35 0.14
C ARG A 14 -5.44 4.23 0.03
N VAL A 15 -4.35 3.77 0.62
CA VAL A 15 -3.06 4.43 0.54
C VAL A 15 -2.32 3.85 -0.65
N VAL A 16 -1.73 4.73 -1.47
CA VAL A 16 -0.95 4.33 -2.62
C VAL A 16 0.46 4.88 -2.47
N LEU A 17 1.43 3.99 -2.58
CA LEU A 17 2.84 4.35 -2.67
C LEU A 17 3.18 4.37 -4.16
N TYR A 18 3.54 5.53 -4.69
CA TYR A 18 3.72 5.72 -6.12
C TYR A 18 5.02 6.46 -6.40
N THR A 19 5.42 6.50 -7.67
CA THR A 19 6.59 7.24 -8.12
C THR A 19 6.14 8.58 -8.68
N ASN A 20 6.64 9.67 -8.11
CA ASN A 20 6.28 11.01 -8.55
C ASN A 20 7.07 11.43 -9.81
N PRO A 21 6.77 12.61 -10.40
CA PRO A 21 7.47 13.04 -11.61
C PRO A 21 8.98 13.20 -11.47
N GLU A 22 9.50 13.39 -10.25
CA GLU A 22 10.94 13.47 -9.99
C GLU A 22 11.58 12.09 -9.82
N GLY A 23 10.81 11.00 -9.97
CA GLY A 23 11.31 9.64 -9.80
C GLY A 23 11.35 9.18 -8.36
N ARG A 24 10.80 9.92 -7.43
CA ARG A 24 10.84 9.60 -6.00
C ARG A 24 9.55 8.97 -5.55
N ALA A 25 9.65 8.07 -4.59
CA ALA A 25 8.48 7.47 -3.97
C ALA A 25 7.73 8.51 -3.15
N ALA A 26 6.41 8.45 -3.20
CA ALA A 26 5.52 9.33 -2.45
C ALA A 26 4.24 8.59 -2.10
N PHE A 27 3.54 9.07 -1.08
CA PHE A 27 2.24 8.52 -0.71
C PHE A 27 1.12 9.45 -1.17
N ARG A 28 0.00 8.84 -1.56
CA ARG A 28 -1.26 9.56 -1.74
C ARG A 28 -2.39 8.68 -1.23
N THR A 29 -3.53 9.29 -0.94
CA THR A 29 -4.74 8.58 -0.56
C THR A 29 -5.74 8.69 -1.69
N GLU A 30 -6.37 7.57 -2.03
CA GLU A 30 -7.43 7.51 -3.04
C GLU A 30 -8.70 7.00 -2.41
N LYS A 31 -9.83 7.45 -2.90
CA LYS A 31 -11.14 6.98 -2.46
C LYS A 31 -11.61 5.87 -3.38
N VAL A 32 -12.09 4.79 -2.76
CA VAL A 32 -12.62 3.63 -3.50
C VAL A 32 -14.11 3.55 -3.20
N PRO A 33 -14.97 3.89 -4.17
CA PRO A 33 -16.41 3.78 -3.95
C PRO A 33 -16.84 2.32 -3.98
N LEU A 34 -17.71 1.96 -3.04
CA LEU A 34 -18.25 0.60 -2.94
C LEU A 34 -19.60 0.59 -3.65
N THR A 35 -19.54 0.43 -4.98
CA THR A 35 -20.70 0.60 -5.85
C THR A 35 -21.48 -0.66 -6.10
N GLU A 36 -21.01 -1.81 -5.60
CA GLU A 36 -21.64 -3.11 -5.83
C GLU A 36 -22.12 -3.72 -4.52
N GLY A 37 -22.82 -4.82 -4.63
CA GLY A 37 -23.36 -5.49 -3.46
C GLY A 37 -24.64 -4.84 -2.94
N THR A 38 -24.82 -4.93 -1.63
CA THR A 38 -26.02 -4.43 -0.94
C THR A 38 -25.58 -3.47 0.18
N PRO A 39 -26.52 -2.70 0.76
CA PRO A 39 -26.15 -1.85 1.90
C PRO A 39 -25.53 -2.63 3.06
N ALA A 40 -25.91 -3.88 3.24
CA ALA A 40 -25.35 -4.72 4.31
C ALA A 40 -23.99 -5.31 3.94
N ALA A 41 -23.64 -5.32 2.66
CA ALA A 41 -22.38 -5.88 2.17
C ALA A 41 -21.98 -5.12 0.91
N ALA A 42 -21.61 -3.86 1.09
CA ALA A 42 -21.20 -3.00 -0.01
C ALA A 42 -19.80 -3.41 -0.47
N LEU A 43 -19.64 -3.50 -1.77
CA LEU A 43 -18.41 -4.00 -2.40
C LEU A 43 -17.87 -3.00 -3.41
N SER A 44 -16.56 -2.95 -3.51
CA SER A 44 -15.92 -2.32 -4.67
C SER A 44 -16.14 -3.20 -5.91
N PRO A 45 -15.97 -2.65 -7.12
CA PRO A 45 -15.84 -3.51 -8.29
C PRO A 45 -14.72 -4.52 -8.07
N LEU A 46 -14.89 -5.72 -8.61
CA LEU A 46 -13.87 -6.76 -8.48
C LEU A 46 -12.63 -6.37 -9.27
N SER A 47 -11.49 -6.35 -8.59
CA SER A 47 -10.20 -6.07 -9.23
C SER A 47 -9.51 -7.38 -9.57
N PRO A 48 -9.02 -7.54 -10.79
CA PRO A 48 -8.24 -8.73 -11.13
C PRO A 48 -6.93 -8.74 -10.33
N SER A 49 -6.44 -9.93 -10.02
CA SER A 49 -5.17 -10.07 -9.30
C SER A 49 -4.35 -11.18 -9.93
N GLY A 50 -3.02 -11.08 -9.78
CA GLY A 50 -2.05 -12.02 -10.32
C GLY A 50 -1.55 -13.04 -9.30
N GLY A 51 -2.26 -13.21 -8.20
CA GLY A 51 -1.88 -14.14 -7.15
C GLY A 51 -1.49 -13.44 -5.86
N PHE A 52 -1.28 -14.24 -4.82
CA PHE A 52 -0.92 -13.68 -3.51
C PHE A 52 0.12 -14.57 -2.82
N GLN A 53 0.84 -13.98 -1.88
CA GLN A 53 1.84 -14.68 -1.07
C GLN A 53 1.80 -14.18 0.36
N TRP A 54 1.99 -15.09 1.29
CA TRP A 54 2.21 -14.77 2.69
C TRP A 54 3.69 -14.55 2.91
N ARG A 55 4.02 -13.59 3.78
CA ARG A 55 5.42 -13.32 4.11
C ARG A 55 5.55 -13.05 5.60
N GLN A 56 6.61 -13.59 6.21
CA GLN A 56 6.99 -13.24 7.57
C GLN A 56 8.38 -12.64 7.54
N SER A 57 8.53 -11.48 8.21
CA SER A 57 9.81 -10.82 8.40
C SER A 57 10.13 -10.81 9.90
N PRO A 58 11.34 -11.18 10.29
CA PRO A 58 11.68 -11.27 11.72
C PRO A 58 11.79 -9.89 12.35
N VAL A 59 11.77 -9.88 13.67
CA VAL A 59 12.09 -8.67 14.44
C VAL A 59 13.49 -8.19 14.03
N GLY A 60 13.59 -6.89 13.75
CA GLY A 60 14.83 -6.30 13.29
C GLY A 60 15.00 -6.26 11.78
N PHE A 61 14.06 -6.85 11.02
CA PHE A 61 14.14 -6.79 9.56
C PHE A 61 14.14 -5.35 9.07
N ARG A 62 15.02 -5.09 8.11
CA ARG A 62 15.07 -3.80 7.40
C ARG A 62 15.65 -4.00 6.01
N SER A 63 15.17 -3.21 5.07
CA SER A 63 15.72 -3.17 3.72
C SER A 63 16.39 -1.83 3.47
N ASP A 64 17.25 -1.81 2.47
CA ASP A 64 17.74 -0.57 1.88
C ASP A 64 16.67 -0.03 0.91
N PHE A 65 16.92 1.14 0.35
CA PHE A 65 16.03 1.69 -0.68
C PHE A 65 15.94 0.72 -1.85
N HIS A 66 14.73 0.45 -2.28
CA HIS A 66 14.45 -0.44 -3.41
C HIS A 66 13.12 -0.05 -4.03
N CYS A 67 12.92 -0.45 -5.27
CA CYS A 67 11.66 -0.25 -5.97
C CYS A 67 10.81 -1.51 -5.93
N THR A 68 9.51 -1.34 -6.05
CA THR A 68 8.59 -2.43 -6.27
C THR A 68 8.78 -2.93 -7.70
N THR A 69 8.88 -4.23 -7.88
CA THR A 69 9.07 -4.80 -9.23
C THR A 69 7.76 -4.97 -9.97
N THR A 70 6.73 -5.36 -9.25
CA THR A 70 5.38 -5.55 -9.80
C THR A 70 4.40 -4.84 -8.89
N PRO A 71 3.49 -4.02 -9.43
CA PRO A 71 2.47 -3.38 -8.59
C PRO A 71 1.75 -4.42 -7.74
N GLN A 72 1.57 -4.11 -6.46
CA GLN A 72 1.00 -5.07 -5.52
C GLN A 72 0.44 -4.40 -4.29
N TRP A 73 -0.55 -5.05 -3.69
CA TRP A 73 -1.06 -4.72 -2.39
C TRP A 73 -0.18 -5.36 -1.32
N LEU A 74 0.04 -4.64 -0.23
CA LEU A 74 0.61 -5.18 0.99
C LEU A 74 -0.42 -4.98 2.10
N VAL A 75 -0.80 -6.07 2.74
CA VAL A 75 -1.74 -6.06 3.86
C VAL A 75 -1.00 -6.54 5.09
N VAL A 76 -0.99 -5.72 6.14
CA VAL A 76 -0.35 -6.11 7.40
C VAL A 76 -1.33 -6.93 8.22
N LEU A 77 -0.91 -8.12 8.61
CA LEU A 77 -1.73 -9.05 9.40
C LEU A 77 -1.28 -9.11 10.86
N GLN A 78 0.01 -8.96 11.11
CA GLN A 78 0.59 -8.98 12.45
C GLN A 78 1.84 -8.11 12.47
N GLY A 79 2.08 -7.46 13.61
CA GLY A 79 3.24 -6.59 13.76
C GLY A 79 3.02 -5.25 13.06
N GLN A 80 4.12 -4.55 12.82
CA GLN A 80 4.06 -3.22 12.20
C GLN A 80 5.14 -3.10 11.14
N MET A 81 4.83 -2.37 10.08
CA MET A 81 5.73 -2.13 8.97
C MET A 81 5.90 -0.63 8.75
N ALA A 82 7.12 -0.15 8.76
CA ALA A 82 7.42 1.23 8.39
C ALA A 82 7.94 1.27 6.96
N ILE A 83 7.43 2.23 6.19
CA ILE A 83 7.91 2.53 4.84
C ILE A 83 8.49 3.93 4.87
N GLY A 84 9.74 4.06 4.47
CA GLY A 84 10.46 5.33 4.49
C GLY A 84 10.74 5.88 3.10
N LEU A 85 10.72 7.20 3.01
CA LEU A 85 10.89 7.92 1.76
C LEU A 85 12.21 8.69 1.74
N GLN A 86 12.58 9.18 0.58
CA GLN A 86 13.84 9.91 0.38
C GLN A 86 13.90 11.22 1.16
N ASP A 87 12.76 11.83 1.45
CA ASP A 87 12.70 13.09 2.21
C ASP A 87 12.88 12.90 3.73
N GLY A 88 13.09 11.67 4.18
CA GLY A 88 13.26 11.35 5.59
C GLY A 88 11.96 11.05 6.31
N SER A 89 10.83 11.22 5.66
CA SER A 89 9.54 10.87 6.26
C SER A 89 9.31 9.36 6.20
N ARG A 90 8.40 8.87 7.04
CA ARG A 90 8.00 7.47 7.04
C ARG A 90 6.55 7.34 7.46
N ARG A 91 5.96 6.23 7.07
CA ARG A 91 4.61 5.87 7.48
C ARG A 91 4.62 4.46 8.03
N VAL A 92 3.91 4.25 9.15
CA VAL A 92 3.83 2.95 9.81
C VAL A 92 2.44 2.36 9.57
N PHE A 93 2.43 1.08 9.20
CA PHE A 93 1.20 0.32 8.95
C PHE A 93 1.11 -0.79 9.98
N GLY A 94 -0.01 -0.88 10.66
CA GLY A 94 -0.30 -1.93 11.64
C GLY A 94 -1.32 -2.94 11.12
N PRO A 95 -1.69 -3.93 11.95
CA PRO A 95 -2.62 -4.98 11.54
C PRO A 95 -3.94 -4.41 11.02
N GLY A 96 -4.38 -4.92 9.88
CA GLY A 96 -5.59 -4.47 9.21
C GLY A 96 -5.37 -3.30 8.26
N GLU A 97 -4.19 -2.70 8.26
CA GLU A 97 -3.86 -1.61 7.34
C GLU A 97 -3.15 -2.16 6.12
N CYS A 98 -3.30 -1.45 5.00
CA CYS A 98 -2.69 -1.87 3.75
C CYS A 98 -2.31 -0.67 2.89
N PHE A 99 -1.47 -0.92 1.90
CA PHE A 99 -1.19 0.06 0.86
C PHE A 99 -0.96 -0.66 -0.46
N TYR A 100 -1.18 0.08 -1.54
CA TYR A 100 -0.94 -0.41 -2.90
C TYR A 100 0.34 0.24 -3.41
N SER A 101 1.33 -0.56 -3.76
CA SER A 101 2.61 -0.04 -4.22
C SER A 101 2.72 -0.11 -5.73
N THR A 102 2.90 1.06 -6.34
CA THR A 102 3.25 1.21 -7.74
C THR A 102 4.58 1.94 -7.89
N ASP A 103 5.36 2.02 -6.82
CA ASP A 103 6.65 2.70 -6.84
C ASP A 103 7.68 1.82 -7.54
N THR A 104 7.62 1.84 -8.86
CA THR A 104 8.53 1.07 -9.72
C THR A 104 9.61 1.97 -10.28
N LEU A 105 10.71 1.36 -10.74
CA LEU A 105 11.77 2.14 -11.38
C LEU A 105 11.24 2.75 -12.68
N PRO A 106 11.40 4.08 -12.88
CA PRO A 106 10.96 4.70 -14.13
C PRO A 106 11.62 4.05 -15.34
N GLU A 107 10.85 3.96 -16.42
CA GLU A 107 11.34 3.37 -17.66
C GLU A 107 12.60 4.10 -18.14
N GLY A 108 13.62 3.34 -18.51
CA GLY A 108 14.88 3.88 -18.98
C GLY A 108 15.81 4.39 -17.89
N ALA A 109 15.38 4.37 -16.61
CA ALA A 109 16.21 4.85 -15.53
C ALA A 109 17.14 3.75 -15.02
N THR A 110 18.32 4.16 -14.56
CA THR A 110 19.20 3.30 -13.78
C THR A 110 18.90 3.56 -12.31
N PHE A 111 18.76 2.51 -11.52
CA PHE A 111 18.43 2.66 -10.11
C PHE A 111 19.49 3.47 -9.38
N ASP A 112 19.03 4.54 -8.71
CA ASP A 112 19.87 5.40 -7.87
C ASP A 112 19.25 5.41 -6.47
N PRO A 113 19.93 4.83 -5.46
CA PRO A 113 19.36 4.74 -4.12
C PRO A 113 19.20 6.10 -3.42
N SER A 114 19.72 7.17 -3.98
CA SER A 114 19.49 8.51 -3.43
C SER A 114 18.31 9.22 -4.08
N VAL A 115 17.66 8.60 -5.05
CA VAL A 115 16.51 9.15 -5.78
C VAL A 115 15.34 8.19 -5.76
N HIS A 116 15.58 6.92 -6.13
CA HIS A 116 14.52 5.96 -6.41
C HIS A 116 14.20 5.09 -5.19
N GLY A 117 12.94 4.66 -5.13
CA GLY A 117 12.54 3.63 -4.20
C GLY A 117 12.21 4.14 -2.81
N HIS A 118 11.97 3.18 -1.97
CA HIS A 118 11.59 3.34 -0.57
C HIS A 118 12.30 2.25 0.23
N TRP A 119 12.37 2.42 1.55
CA TRP A 119 12.85 1.35 2.41
C TRP A 119 11.70 0.83 3.26
N SER A 120 11.84 -0.41 3.77
CA SER A 120 10.88 -1.02 4.67
C SER A 120 11.58 -1.55 5.91
N ARG A 121 10.88 -1.52 7.03
CA ARG A 121 11.36 -2.04 8.33
C ARG A 121 10.24 -2.68 9.09
N GLN A 122 10.58 -3.75 9.79
CA GLN A 122 9.75 -4.25 10.87
C GLN A 122 9.90 -3.31 12.07
N VAL A 123 8.79 -2.98 12.72
CA VAL A 123 8.75 -2.09 13.90
C VAL A 123 8.10 -2.85 15.04
N GLY A 124 8.58 -2.61 16.26
CA GLY A 124 8.01 -3.24 17.45
C GLY A 124 8.66 -4.58 17.76
N ASP A 125 8.03 -5.33 18.65
CA ASP A 125 8.61 -6.54 19.23
C ASP A 125 7.97 -7.84 18.70
N GLU A 126 7.11 -7.74 17.71
CA GLU A 126 6.51 -8.91 17.06
C GLU A 126 7.02 -9.07 15.64
N PRO A 127 7.20 -10.32 15.16
CA PRO A 127 7.47 -10.53 13.73
C PRO A 127 6.38 -9.90 12.87
N LEU A 128 6.78 -9.42 11.72
CA LEU A 128 5.87 -8.79 10.77
C LEU A 128 5.31 -9.84 9.82
N VAL A 129 4.00 -10.01 9.81
CA VAL A 129 3.33 -10.92 8.87
C VAL A 129 2.51 -10.09 7.92
N THR A 130 2.73 -10.30 6.63
CA THR A 130 2.07 -9.56 5.56
C THR A 130 1.50 -10.51 4.52
N LEU A 131 0.49 -10.01 3.81
CA LEU A 131 -0.07 -10.66 2.62
C LEU A 131 0.19 -9.74 1.43
N PHE A 132 0.84 -10.28 0.41
CA PHE A 132 1.09 -9.57 -0.83
C PHE A 132 0.11 -10.08 -1.88
N VAL A 133 -0.60 -9.14 -2.54
CA VAL A 133 -1.52 -9.47 -3.63
C VAL A 133 -1.09 -8.70 -4.86
N ARG A 134 -0.70 -9.40 -5.91
CA ARG A 134 -0.25 -8.78 -7.17
C ARG A 134 -1.44 -8.31 -7.98
N GLY A 135 -1.32 -7.15 -8.58
CA GLY A 135 -2.39 -6.65 -9.41
C GLY A 135 -2.32 -5.21 -9.81
#